data_d1cef7211100713abe3ca75f520e1458
#
_entry.id   d1cef7211100713abe3ca75f520e1458
#
_cell.length_a   1.000
_cell.length_b   1.000
_cell.length_c   1.000
_cell.angle_alpha   90.00
_cell.angle_beta   90.00
_cell.angle_gamma   90.00
#
_symmetry.space_group_name_H-M   'P 1'
#
loop_
_entity.id
_entity.type
_entity.pdbx_description
1 polymer ?
#
loop_
_entity_poly.entity_id
_entity_poly.type
_entity_poly.pdbx_seq_one_letter_code
_entity_poly.pdbx_strand_id
1 'polypeptide(L)'
;MKVAVTSLIAVLAVTAAVAQEPAPVVVDPIHRPFDQILDVYVRDGLLYYRALKRERGAFDRYLRGLADTSAETVNGWPRDRQLAFWINAYNAFVLRTVIDNYPIRGKAKEYPPTSIRQIPGAFERRTHRAGGRTLTLDALERDVIAPFGDPRALLALSRGANGGGRLKSEAYTSNRLESQLASITSELVTRRELVFVDVLSGVLSVNPLFSWREDAFS
;
A
#
# COMPACT_ATOMS: atom_id res chain seq x y z
N MET A 1 7.68 34.97 72.92
CA MET A 1 8.00 33.86 71.98
C MET A 1 7.31 34.20 70.68
N LYS A 2 8.09 34.63 69.65
CA LYS A 2 7.56 34.96 68.34
C LYS A 2 7.91 33.81 67.43
N VAL A 3 6.87 33.15 66.91
CA VAL A 3 7.03 32.05 65.92
C VAL A 3 6.97 32.67 64.51
N ALA A 4 8.04 32.54 63.73
CA ALA A 4 8.08 32.98 62.36
C ALA A 4 7.58 31.82 61.46
N VAL A 5 6.53 32.07 60.66
CA VAL A 5 6.02 31.13 59.65
C VAL A 5 6.70 31.47 58.33
N THR A 6 7.56 30.57 57.86
CA THR A 6 8.23 30.70 56.56
C THR A 6 7.36 30.01 55.51
N SER A 7 6.72 30.81 54.63
CA SER A 7 5.92 30.29 53.54
C SER A 7 6.87 29.86 52.38
N LEU A 8 6.86 28.57 52.05
CA LEU A 8 7.55 28.00 50.92
C LEU A 8 6.66 28.13 49.67
N ILE A 9 7.04 29.00 48.74
CA ILE A 9 6.35 29.11 47.42
C ILE A 9 6.99 28.10 46.46
N ALA A 10 6.28 27.02 46.15
CA ALA A 10 6.67 26.08 45.11
C ALA A 10 6.26 26.65 43.74
N VAL A 11 7.26 27.01 42.92
CA VAL A 11 7.05 27.40 41.51
C VAL A 11 6.98 26.12 40.66
N LEU A 12 5.75 25.79 40.22
CA LEU A 12 5.57 24.73 39.20
C LEU A 12 5.99 25.29 37.83
N ALA A 13 7.12 24.84 37.29
CA ALA A 13 7.50 25.06 35.91
C ALA A 13 6.67 24.15 35.00
N VAL A 14 5.68 24.70 34.31
CA VAL A 14 4.96 24.00 33.25
C VAL A 14 5.83 24.04 32.01
N THR A 15 6.52 22.94 31.71
CA THR A 15 7.19 22.75 30.42
C THR A 15 6.12 22.49 29.37
N ALA A 16 5.82 23.48 28.54
CA ALA A 16 5.02 23.30 27.34
C ALA A 16 5.78 22.35 26.37
N ALA A 17 5.25 21.14 26.19
CA ALA A 17 5.71 20.26 25.13
C ALA A 17 5.38 20.95 23.79
N VAL A 18 6.41 21.47 23.10
CA VAL A 18 6.28 21.97 21.74
C VAL A 18 5.96 20.75 20.88
N ALA A 19 4.71 20.69 20.39
CA ALA A 19 4.32 19.71 19.38
C ALA A 19 5.22 19.92 18.16
N GLN A 20 6.09 18.95 17.91
CA GLN A 20 6.98 18.98 16.76
C GLN A 20 6.12 18.82 15.51
N GLU A 21 6.12 19.85 14.65
CA GLU A 21 5.44 19.74 13.35
C GLU A 21 5.94 18.50 12.61
N PRO A 22 5.03 17.70 12.02
CA PRO A 22 5.45 16.53 11.26
C PRO A 22 6.39 16.97 10.12
N ALA A 23 7.51 16.27 9.98
CA ALA A 23 8.48 16.57 8.92
C ALA A 23 7.78 16.56 7.55
N PRO A 24 8.14 17.46 6.63
CA PRO A 24 7.50 17.56 5.33
C PRO A 24 7.57 16.20 4.61
N VAL A 25 6.46 15.81 4.01
CA VAL A 25 6.36 14.56 3.24
C VAL A 25 7.23 14.69 1.99
N VAL A 26 8.39 14.06 2.01
CA VAL A 26 9.27 13.99 0.83
C VAL A 26 8.93 12.72 0.07
N VAL A 27 8.12 12.85 -0.98
CA VAL A 27 7.87 11.76 -1.93
C VAL A 27 9.11 11.56 -2.78
N ASP A 28 9.57 10.31 -2.91
CA ASP A 28 10.68 9.97 -3.79
C ASP A 28 10.38 10.48 -5.21
N PRO A 29 11.31 11.21 -5.84
CA PRO A 29 11.09 11.79 -7.17
C PRO A 29 10.56 10.81 -8.21
N ILE A 30 10.96 9.54 -8.16
CA ILE A 30 10.46 8.51 -9.06
C ILE A 30 8.96 8.22 -8.84
N HIS A 31 8.47 8.34 -7.60
CA HIS A 31 7.08 8.03 -7.25
C HIS A 31 6.16 9.25 -7.21
N ARG A 32 6.70 10.48 -7.30
CA ARG A 32 5.88 11.71 -7.32
C ARG A 32 4.79 11.71 -8.40
N PRO A 33 5.03 11.26 -9.66
CA PRO A 33 3.97 11.16 -10.65
C PRO A 33 2.87 10.17 -10.25
N PHE A 34 3.23 9.07 -9.59
CA PHE A 34 2.25 8.08 -9.12
C PHE A 34 1.45 8.58 -7.94
N ASP A 35 2.09 9.27 -7.01
CA ASP A 35 1.44 9.93 -5.88
C ASP A 35 0.35 10.90 -6.37
N GLN A 36 0.67 11.78 -7.33
CA GLN A 36 -0.29 12.68 -7.96
C GLN A 36 -1.44 11.95 -8.65
N ILE A 37 -1.17 10.84 -9.32
CA ILE A 37 -2.21 10.01 -9.96
C ILE A 37 -3.13 9.41 -8.91
N LEU A 38 -2.58 8.87 -7.83
CA LEU A 38 -3.36 8.30 -6.73
C LEU A 38 -4.22 9.36 -6.05
N ASP A 39 -3.66 10.54 -5.77
CA ASP A 39 -4.38 11.66 -5.18
C ASP A 39 -5.57 12.12 -6.05
N VAL A 40 -5.41 12.18 -7.35
CA VAL A 40 -6.48 12.61 -8.28
C VAL A 40 -7.54 11.53 -8.48
N TYR A 41 -7.15 10.27 -8.68
CA TYR A 41 -8.04 9.22 -9.18
C TYR A 41 -8.51 8.22 -8.12
N VAL A 42 -7.98 8.23 -6.89
CA VAL A 42 -8.39 7.30 -5.83
C VAL A 42 -9.21 8.03 -4.77
N ARG A 43 -10.39 7.49 -4.46
CA ARG A 43 -11.21 7.93 -3.32
C ARG A 43 -11.72 6.69 -2.59
N ASP A 44 -11.55 6.66 -1.28
CA ASP A 44 -11.99 5.55 -0.43
C ASP A 44 -11.49 4.16 -0.89
N GLY A 45 -10.27 4.11 -1.47
CA GLY A 45 -9.68 2.89 -2.01
C GLY A 45 -10.22 2.46 -3.36
N LEU A 46 -11.15 3.22 -3.92
CA LEU A 46 -11.73 2.98 -5.26
C LEU A 46 -11.04 3.88 -6.29
N LEU A 47 -10.66 3.28 -7.42
CA LEU A 47 -10.05 4.01 -8.52
C LEU A 47 -11.09 4.36 -9.59
N TYR A 48 -11.05 5.59 -10.07
CA TYR A 48 -11.84 6.06 -11.21
C TYR A 48 -11.22 5.57 -12.54
N TYR A 49 -11.29 4.27 -12.81
CA TYR A 49 -10.65 3.61 -13.97
C TYR A 49 -10.96 4.28 -15.31
N ARG A 50 -12.20 4.69 -15.54
CA ARG A 50 -12.60 5.34 -16.80
C ARG A 50 -11.86 6.66 -17.01
N ALA A 51 -11.72 7.47 -15.96
CA ALA A 51 -11.04 8.76 -16.01
C ALA A 51 -9.54 8.56 -16.25
N LEU A 52 -8.89 7.72 -15.45
CA LEU A 52 -7.47 7.43 -15.63
C LEU A 52 -7.17 6.80 -16.99
N LYS A 53 -8.04 5.95 -17.54
CA LYS A 53 -7.88 5.39 -18.87
C LYS A 53 -7.86 6.45 -19.96
N ARG A 54 -8.69 7.49 -19.84
CA ARG A 54 -8.76 8.60 -20.82
C ARG A 54 -7.53 9.50 -20.75
N GLU A 55 -6.95 9.66 -19.58
CA GLU A 55 -5.83 10.59 -19.30
C GLU A 55 -4.56 9.84 -18.89
N ARG A 56 -4.34 8.65 -19.46
CA ARG A 56 -3.30 7.72 -19.02
C ARG A 56 -1.85 8.16 -19.29
N GLY A 57 -1.63 9.26 -20.01
CA GLY A 57 -0.29 9.66 -20.47
C GLY A 57 0.74 9.86 -19.32
N ALA A 58 0.31 10.44 -18.19
CA ALA A 58 1.15 10.57 -17.00
C ALA A 58 1.45 9.21 -16.37
N PHE A 59 0.46 8.34 -16.31
CA PHE A 59 0.60 6.98 -15.79
C PHE A 59 1.54 6.13 -16.66
N ASP A 60 1.43 6.21 -17.98
CA ASP A 60 2.34 5.50 -18.89
C ASP A 60 3.78 6.00 -18.78
N ARG A 61 4.00 7.29 -18.53
CA ARG A 61 5.35 7.83 -18.25
C ARG A 61 5.91 7.27 -16.95
N TYR A 62 5.11 7.20 -15.91
CA TYR A 62 5.52 6.59 -14.64
C TYR A 62 5.92 5.13 -14.82
N LEU A 63 5.11 4.34 -15.54
CA LEU A 63 5.44 2.93 -15.82
C LEU A 63 6.75 2.77 -16.61
N ARG A 64 7.04 3.67 -17.53
CA ARG A 64 8.34 3.70 -18.21
C ARG A 64 9.47 4.01 -17.23
N GLY A 65 9.30 4.99 -16.36
CA GLY A 65 10.28 5.30 -15.32
C GLY A 65 10.62 4.10 -14.43
N LEU A 66 9.62 3.29 -14.04
CA LEU A 66 9.86 2.04 -13.33
C LEU A 66 10.68 1.04 -14.16
N ALA A 67 10.36 0.92 -15.47
CA ALA A 67 11.04 0.01 -16.38
C ALA A 67 12.49 0.43 -16.67
N ASP A 68 12.75 1.73 -16.69
CA ASP A 68 14.07 2.32 -16.99
C ASP A 68 14.98 2.34 -15.75
N THR A 69 14.43 2.15 -14.54
CA THR A 69 15.23 2.04 -13.31
C THR A 69 16.01 0.73 -13.32
N SER A 70 17.33 0.79 -13.17
CA SER A 70 18.20 -0.39 -13.20
C SER A 70 18.13 -1.18 -11.88
N ALA A 71 18.51 -2.47 -11.95
CA ALA A 71 18.65 -3.30 -10.75
C ALA A 71 19.72 -2.77 -9.80
N GLU A 72 20.84 -2.29 -10.34
CA GLU A 72 21.93 -1.67 -9.57
C GLU A 72 21.42 -0.46 -8.78
N THR A 73 20.65 0.40 -9.42
CA THR A 73 20.04 1.57 -8.76
C THR A 73 19.15 1.14 -7.58
N VAL A 74 18.24 0.18 -7.80
CA VAL A 74 17.32 -0.28 -6.75
C VAL A 74 18.08 -0.94 -5.61
N ASN A 75 19.05 -1.82 -5.92
CA ASN A 75 19.83 -2.54 -4.92
C ASN A 75 20.72 -1.62 -4.08
N GLY A 76 21.10 -0.46 -4.60
CA GLY A 76 21.88 0.55 -3.88
C GLY A 76 21.05 1.40 -2.89
N TRP A 77 19.72 1.29 -2.90
CA TRP A 77 18.87 2.05 -1.99
C TRP A 77 18.78 1.42 -0.58
N PRO A 78 18.47 2.23 0.45
CA PRO A 78 18.08 1.70 1.76
C PRO A 78 16.87 0.75 1.64
N ARG A 79 16.78 -0.22 2.55
CA ARG A 79 15.77 -1.29 2.54
C ARG A 79 14.34 -0.76 2.43
N ASP A 80 13.99 0.27 3.22
CA ASP A 80 12.63 0.84 3.22
C ASP A 80 12.30 1.52 1.89
N ARG A 81 13.30 2.13 1.23
CA ARG A 81 13.12 2.70 -0.09
C ARG A 81 12.90 1.62 -1.16
N GLN A 82 13.63 0.52 -1.06
CA GLN A 82 13.41 -0.63 -1.93
C GLN A 82 12.01 -1.20 -1.76
N LEU A 83 11.56 -1.42 -0.51
CA LEU A 83 10.22 -1.97 -0.24
C LEU A 83 9.12 -1.02 -0.73
N ALA A 84 9.22 0.28 -0.46
CA ALA A 84 8.28 1.28 -0.97
C ALA A 84 8.22 1.28 -2.50
N PHE A 85 9.37 1.18 -3.19
CA PHE A 85 9.44 1.06 -4.64
C PHE A 85 8.67 -0.15 -5.17
N TRP A 86 8.87 -1.33 -4.58
CA TRP A 86 8.23 -2.55 -5.03
C TRP A 86 6.73 -2.59 -4.74
N ILE A 87 6.28 -2.05 -3.61
CA ILE A 87 4.83 -1.90 -3.32
C ILE A 87 4.18 -0.96 -4.34
N ASN A 88 4.78 0.19 -4.63
CA ASN A 88 4.27 1.13 -5.63
C ASN A 88 4.26 0.51 -7.03
N ALA A 89 5.33 -0.21 -7.42
CA ALA A 89 5.40 -0.91 -8.70
C ALA A 89 4.28 -1.96 -8.83
N TYR A 90 4.07 -2.78 -7.80
CA TYR A 90 2.98 -3.76 -7.79
C TYR A 90 1.62 -3.11 -7.99
N ASN A 91 1.30 -2.10 -7.19
CA ASN A 91 0.03 -1.39 -7.28
C ASN A 91 -0.16 -0.75 -8.67
N ALA A 92 0.87 -0.13 -9.22
CA ALA A 92 0.81 0.42 -10.58
C ALA A 92 0.59 -0.67 -11.64
N PHE A 93 1.20 -1.84 -11.51
CA PHE A 93 1.02 -2.94 -12.47
C PHE A 93 -0.38 -3.55 -12.39
N VAL A 94 -0.97 -3.64 -11.21
CA VAL A 94 -2.39 -4.00 -11.06
C VAL A 94 -3.27 -2.98 -11.78
N LEU A 95 -3.05 -1.69 -11.56
CA LEU A 95 -3.81 -0.63 -12.25
C LEU A 95 -3.64 -0.71 -13.77
N ARG A 96 -2.41 -0.89 -14.27
CA ARG A 96 -2.14 -1.10 -15.69
C ARG A 96 -2.93 -2.27 -16.25
N THR A 97 -2.87 -3.43 -15.56
CA THR A 97 -3.57 -4.65 -15.99
C THR A 97 -5.07 -4.41 -16.13
N VAL A 98 -5.68 -3.71 -15.18
CA VAL A 98 -7.10 -3.36 -15.25
C VAL A 98 -7.38 -2.35 -16.36
N ILE A 99 -6.62 -1.26 -16.45
CA ILE A 99 -6.83 -0.17 -17.43
C ILE A 99 -6.71 -0.68 -18.86
N ASP A 100 -5.74 -1.53 -19.14
CA ASP A 100 -5.52 -2.10 -20.47
C ASP A 100 -6.71 -2.99 -20.91
N ASN A 101 -7.47 -3.54 -19.97
CA ASN A 101 -8.62 -4.42 -20.21
C ASN A 101 -9.97 -3.79 -19.82
N TYR A 102 -9.99 -2.52 -19.43
CA TYR A 102 -11.22 -1.85 -18.99
C TYR A 102 -12.12 -1.45 -20.15
N PRO A 103 -13.46 -1.63 -20.07
CA PRO A 103 -14.18 -2.28 -18.97
C PRO A 103 -14.04 -3.80 -19.03
N ILE A 104 -13.73 -4.42 -17.90
CA ILE A 104 -13.65 -5.88 -17.81
C ILE A 104 -15.06 -6.46 -17.93
N ARG A 105 -15.23 -7.45 -18.81
CA ARG A 105 -16.47 -8.20 -19.03
C ARG A 105 -16.13 -9.68 -19.21
N GLY A 106 -15.93 -10.34 -18.10
CA GLY A 106 -15.56 -11.76 -18.10
C GLY A 106 -16.76 -12.69 -18.06
N LYS A 107 -16.52 -13.95 -18.41
CA LYS A 107 -17.54 -15.02 -18.44
C LYS A 107 -17.19 -16.20 -17.53
N ALA A 108 -16.01 -16.22 -16.93
CA ALA A 108 -15.62 -17.26 -15.96
C ALA A 108 -16.53 -17.18 -14.74
N LYS A 109 -17.18 -18.28 -14.39
CA LYS A 109 -18.23 -18.34 -13.36
C LYS A 109 -17.65 -18.25 -11.94
N GLU A 110 -16.36 -18.56 -11.80
CA GLU A 110 -15.61 -18.57 -10.53
C GLU A 110 -15.36 -17.19 -9.96
N TYR A 111 -15.48 -16.14 -10.81
CA TYR A 111 -15.19 -14.75 -10.42
C TYR A 111 -16.31 -13.80 -10.86
N PRO A 112 -16.53 -12.70 -10.12
CA PRO A 112 -17.44 -11.65 -10.58
C PRO A 112 -17.06 -11.16 -12.00
N PRO A 113 -18.04 -10.83 -12.86
CA PRO A 113 -17.77 -10.47 -14.26
C PRO A 113 -16.81 -9.29 -14.48
N THR A 114 -16.67 -8.43 -13.47
CA THR A 114 -15.79 -7.25 -13.51
C THR A 114 -14.48 -7.46 -12.75
N SER A 115 -14.22 -8.66 -12.24
CA SER A 115 -13.00 -8.98 -11.50
C SER A 115 -11.76 -8.94 -12.40
N ILE A 116 -10.64 -8.49 -11.87
CA ILE A 116 -9.32 -8.62 -12.52
C ILE A 116 -8.97 -10.09 -12.86
N ARG A 117 -9.51 -11.06 -12.10
CA ARG A 117 -9.35 -12.50 -12.36
C ARG A 117 -10.02 -12.97 -13.65
N GLN A 118 -10.90 -12.16 -14.25
CA GLN A 118 -11.45 -12.42 -15.59
C GLN A 118 -10.44 -12.13 -16.71
N ILE A 119 -9.34 -11.44 -16.42
CA ILE A 119 -8.26 -11.16 -17.37
C ILE A 119 -7.31 -12.37 -17.40
N PRO A 120 -7.18 -13.09 -18.51
CA PRO A 120 -6.37 -14.30 -18.57
C PRO A 120 -4.90 -14.04 -18.18
N GLY A 121 -4.43 -14.76 -17.15
CA GLY A 121 -3.08 -14.67 -16.65
C GLY A 121 -2.72 -13.32 -16.00
N ALA A 122 -3.70 -12.59 -15.46
CA ALA A 122 -3.48 -11.28 -14.86
C ALA A 122 -2.37 -11.27 -13.82
N PHE A 123 -2.29 -12.31 -13.00
CA PHE A 123 -1.30 -12.43 -11.92
C PHE A 123 -0.14 -13.34 -12.31
N GLU A 124 -0.40 -14.42 -13.02
CA GLU A 124 0.52 -15.56 -13.21
C GLU A 124 1.35 -15.48 -14.50
N ARG A 125 0.88 -14.77 -15.53
CA ARG A 125 1.49 -14.80 -16.87
C ARG A 125 1.82 -13.44 -17.47
N ARG A 126 1.06 -12.40 -17.15
CA ARG A 126 1.34 -11.05 -17.65
C ARG A 126 2.56 -10.49 -16.95
N THR A 127 3.55 -10.08 -17.74
CA THR A 127 4.80 -9.55 -17.21
C THR A 127 4.86 -8.04 -17.25
N HIS A 128 5.59 -7.47 -16.28
CA HIS A 128 5.84 -6.06 -16.11
C HIS A 128 7.34 -5.84 -15.85
N ARG A 129 7.85 -4.66 -16.21
CA ARG A 129 9.26 -4.31 -16.04
C ARG A 129 9.42 -3.22 -14.98
N ALA A 130 10.28 -3.47 -14.00
CA ALA A 130 10.74 -2.49 -13.02
C ALA A 130 12.07 -2.93 -12.41
N GLY A 131 12.92 -1.99 -12.03
CA GLY A 131 14.16 -2.27 -11.29
C GLY A 131 15.04 -3.31 -11.97
N GLY A 132 15.17 -3.25 -13.30
CA GLY A 132 15.95 -4.19 -14.07
C GLY A 132 15.38 -5.61 -14.18
N ARG A 133 14.16 -5.85 -13.66
CA ARG A 133 13.50 -7.16 -13.64
C ARG A 133 12.26 -7.18 -14.54
N THR A 134 11.94 -8.36 -15.08
CA THR A 134 10.66 -8.64 -15.75
C THR A 134 9.93 -9.68 -14.93
N LEU A 135 8.79 -9.31 -14.35
CA LEU A 135 8.08 -10.08 -13.32
C LEU A 135 6.58 -10.13 -13.59
N THR A 136 5.95 -11.24 -13.25
CA THR A 136 4.49 -11.29 -13.09
C THR A 136 4.09 -10.68 -11.73
N LEU A 137 2.82 -10.40 -11.52
CA LEU A 137 2.34 -9.91 -10.22
C LEU A 137 2.61 -10.94 -9.11
N ASP A 138 2.38 -12.22 -9.36
CA ASP A 138 2.66 -13.29 -8.39
C ASP A 138 4.15 -13.41 -8.07
N ALA A 139 5.03 -13.32 -9.09
CA ALA A 139 6.47 -13.36 -8.87
C ALA A 139 6.96 -12.12 -8.10
N LEU A 140 6.40 -10.93 -8.40
CA LEU A 140 6.75 -9.71 -7.69
C LEU A 140 6.34 -9.79 -6.21
N GLU A 141 5.16 -10.33 -5.91
CA GLU A 141 4.71 -10.52 -4.54
C GLU A 141 5.56 -11.56 -3.79
N ARG A 142 5.70 -12.77 -4.36
CA ARG A 142 6.33 -13.92 -3.71
C ARG A 142 7.86 -13.80 -3.62
N ASP A 143 8.49 -13.40 -4.74
CA ASP A 143 9.94 -13.53 -4.89
C ASP A 143 10.69 -12.22 -4.63
N VAL A 144 9.95 -11.11 -4.53
CA VAL A 144 10.57 -9.78 -4.32
C VAL A 144 10.04 -9.10 -3.05
N ILE A 145 8.73 -9.00 -2.86
CA ILE A 145 8.14 -8.26 -1.72
C ILE A 145 8.15 -9.11 -0.45
N ALA A 146 7.68 -10.36 -0.50
CA ALA A 146 7.62 -11.24 0.67
C ALA A 146 8.99 -11.45 1.35
N PRO A 147 10.15 -11.56 0.64
CA PRO A 147 11.47 -11.69 1.25
C PRO A 147 11.93 -10.49 2.08
N PHE A 148 11.21 -9.37 2.05
CA PHE A 148 11.45 -8.29 3.01
C PHE A 148 11.02 -8.68 4.44
N GLY A 149 10.27 -9.77 4.64
CA GLY A 149 9.93 -10.29 5.95
C GLY A 149 8.99 -9.40 6.77
N ASP A 150 8.30 -8.46 6.13
CA ASP A 150 7.25 -7.65 6.75
C ASP A 150 5.90 -8.04 6.15
N PRO A 151 5.06 -8.83 6.86
CA PRO A 151 3.76 -9.28 6.35
C PRO A 151 2.81 -8.11 6.07
N ARG A 152 2.99 -6.96 6.71
CA ARG A 152 2.17 -5.76 6.47
C ARG A 152 2.33 -5.25 5.03
N ALA A 153 3.48 -5.49 4.40
CA ALA A 153 3.68 -5.15 3.00
C ALA A 153 2.69 -5.86 2.07
N LEU A 154 2.29 -7.10 2.40
CA LEU A 154 1.28 -7.84 1.63
C LEU A 154 -0.12 -7.25 1.75
N LEU A 155 -0.42 -6.58 2.89
CA LEU A 155 -1.66 -5.84 3.09
C LEU A 155 -1.70 -4.55 2.27
N ALA A 156 -0.52 -4.00 1.92
CA ALA A 156 -0.37 -2.81 1.09
C ALA A 156 -0.59 -3.07 -0.42
N LEU A 157 -0.71 -4.33 -0.83
CA LEU A 157 -0.90 -4.72 -2.23
C LEU A 157 -2.39 -4.73 -2.60
N SER A 158 -2.79 -3.81 -3.45
CA SER A 158 -4.21 -3.54 -3.79
C SER A 158 -4.85 -4.61 -4.67
N ARG A 159 -4.31 -5.65 -5.07
CA ARG A 159 -4.83 -6.75 -5.94
C ARG A 159 -6.05 -6.45 -6.84
N GLY A 160 -6.50 -5.20 -6.94
CA GLY A 160 -7.66 -4.79 -7.74
C GLY A 160 -9.00 -5.43 -7.32
N ALA A 161 -9.15 -5.81 -6.07
CA ALA A 161 -10.34 -6.45 -5.52
C ALA A 161 -10.75 -5.80 -4.19
N ASN A 162 -12.06 -5.73 -3.92
CA ASN A 162 -12.58 -5.11 -2.70
C ASN A 162 -12.16 -5.81 -1.40
N GLY A 163 -11.81 -7.09 -1.45
CA GLY A 163 -11.31 -7.86 -0.31
C GLY A 163 -9.79 -7.90 -0.19
N GLY A 164 -9.04 -7.23 -1.07
CA GLY A 164 -7.59 -7.10 -1.00
C GLY A 164 -7.12 -5.90 -0.16
N GLY A 165 -5.83 -5.63 -0.20
CA GLY A 165 -5.28 -4.39 0.36
C GLY A 165 -5.94 -3.17 -0.30
N ARG A 166 -6.30 -2.18 0.52
CA ARG A 166 -6.94 -0.97 0.04
C ARG A 166 -5.92 -0.10 -0.70
N LEU A 167 -6.22 0.30 -1.92
CA LEU A 167 -5.38 1.25 -2.64
C LEU A 167 -5.44 2.61 -1.93
N LYS A 168 -4.28 3.09 -1.49
CA LYS A 168 -4.18 4.42 -0.87
C LYS A 168 -4.19 5.51 -1.93
N SER A 169 -4.65 6.71 -1.56
CA SER A 169 -4.59 7.91 -2.40
C SER A 169 -3.22 8.58 -2.39
N GLU A 170 -2.21 7.91 -1.90
CA GLU A 170 -0.81 8.36 -1.84
C GLU A 170 0.15 7.21 -2.19
N ALA A 171 1.34 7.54 -2.67
CA ALA A 171 2.40 6.58 -2.87
C ALA A 171 3.12 6.23 -1.56
N TYR A 172 3.65 5.01 -1.48
CA TYR A 172 4.53 4.63 -0.36
C TYR A 172 5.87 5.34 -0.48
N THR A 173 6.39 5.79 0.65
CA THR A 173 7.65 6.53 0.71
C THR A 173 8.54 5.99 1.82
N SER A 174 9.86 5.96 1.63
CA SER A 174 10.80 5.39 2.60
C SER A 174 10.71 6.03 3.99
N ASN A 175 10.53 7.35 4.05
CA ASN A 175 10.45 8.09 5.32
C ASN A 175 9.12 7.95 6.07
N ARG A 176 8.08 7.41 5.42
CA ARG A 176 6.76 7.17 6.01
C ARG A 176 6.33 5.71 5.97
N LEU A 177 7.17 4.83 5.43
CA LEU A 177 6.79 3.44 5.17
C LEU A 177 6.23 2.76 6.43
N GLU A 178 6.89 2.90 7.57
CA GLU A 178 6.44 2.33 8.84
C GLU A 178 5.04 2.82 9.22
N SER A 179 4.80 4.12 9.20
CA SER A 179 3.50 4.70 9.53
C SER A 179 2.41 4.33 8.51
N GLN A 180 2.76 4.21 7.22
CA GLN A 180 1.84 3.79 6.17
C GLN A 180 1.45 2.31 6.32
N LEU A 181 2.39 1.42 6.63
CA LEU A 181 2.13 0.01 6.88
C LEU A 181 1.33 -0.21 8.19
N ALA A 182 1.65 0.53 9.25
CA ALA A 182 0.87 0.51 10.48
C ALA A 182 -0.59 0.97 10.25
N SER A 183 -0.78 2.05 9.48
CA SER A 183 -2.11 2.55 9.12
C SER A 183 -2.95 1.52 8.36
N ILE A 184 -2.36 0.82 7.37
CA ILE A 184 -3.07 -0.22 6.61
C ILE A 184 -3.45 -1.39 7.51
N THR A 185 -2.57 -1.81 8.40
CA THR A 185 -2.84 -2.89 9.34
C THR A 185 -4.00 -2.53 10.29
N SER A 186 -3.95 -1.32 10.87
CA SER A 186 -5.03 -0.82 11.71
C SER A 186 -6.36 -0.74 10.96
N GLU A 187 -6.35 -0.23 9.74
CA GLU A 187 -7.54 -0.15 8.90
C GLU A 187 -8.12 -1.54 8.59
N LEU A 188 -7.27 -2.53 8.32
CA LEU A 188 -7.71 -3.89 8.03
C LEU A 188 -8.40 -4.53 9.22
N VAL A 189 -7.81 -4.45 10.41
CA VAL A 189 -8.37 -5.10 11.62
C VAL A 189 -9.61 -4.38 12.18
N THR A 190 -9.80 -3.11 11.84
CA THR A 190 -10.98 -2.33 12.27
C THR A 190 -12.16 -2.46 11.31
N ARG A 191 -11.94 -2.97 10.09
CA ARG A 191 -13.01 -3.14 9.09
C ARG A 191 -13.71 -4.46 9.29
N ARG A 192 -14.97 -4.40 9.73
CA ARG A 192 -15.80 -5.56 10.04
C ARG A 192 -15.99 -6.52 8.85
N GLU A 193 -15.95 -6.02 7.63
CA GLU A 193 -16.03 -6.81 6.40
C GLU A 193 -14.74 -7.59 6.08
N LEU A 194 -13.63 -7.26 6.74
CA LEU A 194 -12.34 -7.92 6.55
C LEU A 194 -11.93 -8.79 7.73
N VAL A 195 -12.27 -8.35 8.95
CA VAL A 195 -12.04 -9.10 10.19
C VAL A 195 -13.29 -8.97 11.06
N PHE A 196 -13.91 -10.08 11.38
CA PHE A 196 -15.13 -10.11 12.19
C PHE A 196 -15.04 -11.19 13.26
N VAL A 197 -15.31 -10.80 14.51
CA VAL A 197 -15.42 -11.71 15.65
C VAL A 197 -16.90 -11.84 15.99
N ASP A 198 -17.44 -13.04 15.83
CA ASP A 198 -18.74 -13.40 16.41
C ASP A 198 -18.53 -13.93 17.83
N VAL A 199 -18.76 -13.08 18.80
CA VAL A 199 -18.55 -13.39 20.23
C VAL A 199 -19.53 -14.47 20.70
N LEU A 200 -20.74 -14.56 20.11
CA LEU A 200 -21.77 -15.51 20.52
C LEU A 200 -21.44 -16.94 20.08
N SER A 201 -20.93 -17.09 18.86
CA SER A 201 -20.53 -18.39 18.33
C SER A 201 -19.05 -18.71 18.55
N GLY A 202 -18.24 -17.77 19.05
CA GLY A 202 -16.80 -17.94 19.19
C GLY A 202 -16.03 -18.03 17.87
N VAL A 203 -16.62 -17.53 16.76
CA VAL A 203 -16.03 -17.63 15.41
C VAL A 203 -15.30 -16.35 15.05
N LEU A 204 -14.05 -16.49 14.61
CA LEU A 204 -13.27 -15.42 13.98
C LEU A 204 -13.28 -15.61 12.45
N SER A 205 -13.88 -14.66 11.74
CA SER A 205 -13.82 -14.59 10.28
C SER A 205 -12.73 -13.59 9.86
N VAL A 206 -11.81 -14.04 9.02
CA VAL A 206 -10.69 -13.21 8.52
C VAL A 206 -10.69 -13.14 7.01
N ASN A 207 -10.07 -12.07 6.48
CA ASN A 207 -9.89 -11.92 5.05
C ASN A 207 -9.16 -13.13 4.43
N PRO A 208 -9.57 -13.62 3.25
CA PRO A 208 -8.91 -14.74 2.56
C PRO A 208 -7.41 -14.57 2.32
N LEU A 209 -6.90 -13.33 2.34
CA LEU A 209 -5.47 -13.05 2.23
C LEU A 209 -4.64 -13.80 3.29
N PHE A 210 -5.17 -13.92 4.50
CA PHE A 210 -4.48 -14.65 5.58
C PHE A 210 -4.35 -16.15 5.27
N SER A 211 -5.33 -16.75 4.59
CA SER A 211 -5.25 -18.14 4.13
C SER A 211 -4.32 -18.31 2.93
N TRP A 212 -4.35 -17.35 2.00
CA TRP A 212 -3.50 -17.44 0.79
C TRP A 212 -2.02 -17.24 1.09
N ARG A 213 -1.71 -16.57 2.18
CA ARG A 213 -0.34 -16.25 2.61
C ARG A 213 -0.12 -16.61 4.06
N GLU A 214 -0.65 -17.76 4.48
CA GLU A 214 -0.46 -18.29 5.84
C GLU A 214 1.03 -18.35 6.23
N ASP A 215 1.89 -18.70 5.28
CA ASP A 215 3.35 -18.71 5.42
C ASP A 215 3.96 -17.36 5.86
N ALA A 216 3.28 -16.26 5.58
CA ALA A 216 3.76 -14.91 5.92
C ALA A 216 3.16 -14.36 7.22
N PHE A 217 2.06 -14.96 7.71
CA PHE A 217 1.32 -14.49 8.89
C PHE A 217 1.37 -15.47 10.08
N SER A 218 2.10 -16.58 9.95
CA SER A 218 2.29 -17.62 10.99
C SER A 218 3.55 -17.40 11.83
#